data_0eb8048eff30283ae5d118cbe125397f
#
_entry.id   0eb8048eff30283ae5d118cbe125397f
#
_cell.length_a   1.000
_cell.length_b   1.000
_cell.length_c   1.000
_cell.angle_alpha   90.00
_cell.angle_beta   90.00
_cell.angle_gamma   90.00
#
_symmetry.space_group_name_H-M   'P 1'
#
loop_
_entity.id
_entity.type
_entity.pdbx_description
1 polymer ?
#
loop_
_entity_poly.entity_id
_entity_poly.type
_entity_poly.pdbx_seq_one_letter_code
_entity_poly.pdbx_strand_id
1 'polypeptide(L)'
;MKTILHPALAAITLTLAACGTLPTAQEPLPPVSCNNAVIALVDNARSDSAGGRLDVAAATLERALRIEPRNPGLWHELAKTRLQQGQATQAISLAAKANAFSGDNKPLRAANWQLIGEARTRLGDHPGAQAAFDTAAQLLR
;
A
#
# COMPACT_ATOMS: atom_id res chain seq x y z
N MET A 1 -43.35 54.51 36.76
CA MET A 1 -42.04 53.87 37.05
C MET A 1 -42.07 52.54 36.42
N LYS A 2 -41.33 52.37 35.34
CA LYS A 2 -41.37 51.16 34.48
C LYS A 2 -40.04 50.41 34.64
N THR A 3 -40.08 49.27 35.28
CA THR A 3 -38.94 48.34 35.39
C THR A 3 -38.92 47.46 34.16
N ILE A 4 -37.85 47.60 33.39
CA ILE A 4 -37.61 46.77 32.19
C ILE A 4 -36.78 45.57 32.59
N LEU A 5 -37.43 44.39 32.50
CA LEU A 5 -36.81 43.09 32.76
C LEU A 5 -36.09 42.63 31.46
N HIS A 6 -34.77 42.46 31.50
CA HIS A 6 -34.00 41.90 30.41
C HIS A 6 -33.91 40.35 30.55
N PRO A 7 -34.27 39.59 29.53
CA PRO A 7 -33.96 38.18 29.54
C PRO A 7 -32.53 37.93 29.09
N ALA A 8 -31.76 37.26 29.91
CA ALA A 8 -30.43 36.78 29.60
C ALA A 8 -30.52 35.66 28.58
N LEU A 9 -29.97 35.90 27.39
CA LEU A 9 -29.75 34.85 26.38
C LEU A 9 -28.53 34.02 26.78
N ALA A 10 -28.77 32.79 27.25
CA ALA A 10 -27.72 31.81 27.45
C ALA A 10 -27.30 31.22 26.10
N ALA A 11 -26.14 31.64 25.61
CA ALA A 11 -25.53 31.04 24.43
C ALA A 11 -24.90 29.70 24.82
N ILE A 12 -25.53 28.60 24.40
CA ILE A 12 -24.97 27.24 24.51
C ILE A 12 -23.95 27.08 23.36
N THR A 13 -22.67 27.21 23.68
CA THR A 13 -21.58 26.87 22.74
C THR A 13 -21.40 25.36 22.72
N LEU A 14 -21.89 24.72 21.66
CA LEU A 14 -21.68 23.32 21.39
C LEU A 14 -20.25 23.14 20.81
N THR A 15 -19.30 22.77 21.64
CA THR A 15 -17.95 22.41 21.20
C THR A 15 -18.00 21.00 20.61
N LEU A 16 -18.03 20.90 19.26
CA LEU A 16 -17.75 19.65 18.57
C LEU A 16 -16.26 19.32 18.75
N ALA A 17 -15.96 18.41 19.66
CA ALA A 17 -14.66 17.73 19.69
C ALA A 17 -14.59 16.77 18.49
N ALA A 18 -14.09 17.23 17.37
CA ALA A 18 -13.71 16.37 16.26
C ALA A 18 -12.47 15.59 16.67
N CYS A 19 -12.64 14.37 17.17
CA CYS A 19 -11.57 13.38 17.26
C CYS A 19 -11.19 12.98 15.83
N GLY A 20 -10.36 13.81 15.19
CA GLY A 20 -9.66 13.45 13.96
C GLY A 20 -8.64 12.36 14.32
N THR A 21 -8.94 11.10 14.01
CA THR A 21 -7.92 10.07 13.92
C THR A 21 -6.98 10.47 12.78
N LEU A 22 -5.82 10.98 13.15
CA LEU A 22 -4.73 11.20 12.19
C LEU A 22 -4.45 9.85 11.52
N PRO A 23 -4.38 9.79 10.18
CA PRO A 23 -3.92 8.58 9.52
C PRO A 23 -2.51 8.28 10.04
N THR A 24 -2.33 7.12 10.65
CA THR A 24 -1.01 6.61 11.03
C THR A 24 -0.15 6.62 9.77
N ALA A 25 0.86 7.49 9.74
CA ALA A 25 1.84 7.49 8.66
C ALA A 25 2.46 6.09 8.60
N GLN A 26 2.17 5.35 7.52
CA GLN A 26 2.82 4.08 7.28
C GLN A 26 4.31 4.35 7.16
N GLU A 27 5.11 3.68 8.00
CA GLU A 27 6.56 3.76 7.90
C GLU A 27 6.98 3.46 6.44
N PRO A 28 7.81 4.31 5.83
CA PRO A 28 8.28 4.07 4.47
C PRO A 28 8.97 2.70 4.42
N LEU A 29 8.61 1.89 3.44
CA LEU A 29 9.33 0.64 3.19
C LEU A 29 10.82 0.95 2.96
N PRO A 30 11.73 0.11 3.46
CA PRO A 30 13.16 0.29 3.24
C PRO A 30 13.46 0.34 1.73
N PRO A 31 14.58 0.99 1.34
CA PRO A 31 14.95 1.10 -0.07
C PRO A 31 15.02 -0.28 -0.71
N VAL A 32 14.49 -0.39 -1.93
CA VAL A 32 14.35 -1.67 -2.64
C VAL A 32 15.70 -2.33 -2.92
N SER A 33 16.76 -1.55 -3.09
CA SER A 33 18.12 -2.03 -3.39
C SER A 33 19.18 -1.02 -2.93
N CYS A 34 20.43 -1.49 -2.79
CA CYS A 34 21.62 -0.65 -2.66
C CYS A 34 22.38 -0.47 -3.99
N ASN A 35 21.94 -1.12 -5.05
CA ASN A 35 22.52 -1.01 -6.39
C ASN A 35 21.92 0.19 -7.11
N ASN A 36 22.75 1.21 -7.43
CA ASN A 36 22.30 2.43 -8.09
C ASN A 36 21.59 2.20 -9.42
N ALA A 37 22.02 1.20 -10.20
CA ALA A 37 21.35 0.86 -11.45
C ALA A 37 19.94 0.30 -11.21
N VAL A 38 19.76 -0.51 -10.17
CA VAL A 38 18.46 -1.04 -9.77
C VAL A 38 17.58 0.06 -9.22
N ILE A 39 18.12 0.94 -8.37
CA ILE A 39 17.39 2.11 -7.84
C ILE A 39 16.84 2.95 -8.98
N ALA A 40 17.68 3.33 -9.96
CA ALA A 40 17.25 4.12 -11.11
C ALA A 40 16.15 3.43 -11.93
N LEU A 41 16.23 2.10 -12.12
CA LEU A 41 15.18 1.33 -12.81
C LEU A 41 13.86 1.35 -12.02
N VAL A 42 13.90 1.20 -10.69
CA VAL A 42 12.71 1.24 -9.84
C VAL A 42 12.06 2.62 -9.87
N ASP A 43 12.85 3.70 -9.78
CA ASP A 43 12.34 5.07 -9.82
C ASP A 43 11.68 5.39 -11.17
N ASN A 44 12.31 4.95 -12.27
CA ASN A 44 11.73 5.08 -13.60
C ASN A 44 10.41 4.29 -13.71
N ALA A 45 10.37 3.05 -13.23
CA ALA A 45 9.17 2.23 -13.26
C ALA A 45 8.02 2.83 -12.42
N ARG A 46 8.33 3.40 -11.26
CA ARG A 46 7.34 4.10 -10.42
C ARG A 46 6.79 5.34 -11.13
N SER A 47 7.65 6.13 -11.78
CA SER A 47 7.25 7.28 -12.59
C SER A 47 6.35 6.86 -13.76
N ASP A 48 6.72 5.77 -14.46
CA ASP A 48 5.91 5.22 -15.55
C ASP A 48 4.56 4.72 -15.05
N SER A 49 4.51 4.02 -13.91
CA SER A 49 3.27 3.56 -13.30
C SER A 49 2.37 4.73 -12.91
N ALA A 50 2.92 5.78 -12.31
CA ALA A 50 2.17 6.99 -11.96
C ALA A 50 1.64 7.72 -13.19
N GLY A 51 2.36 7.66 -14.31
CA GLY A 51 1.94 8.20 -15.62
C GLY A 51 1.01 7.27 -16.42
N GLY A 52 0.58 6.13 -15.85
CA GLY A 52 -0.28 5.16 -16.53
C GLY A 52 0.41 4.30 -17.58
N ARG A 53 1.73 4.41 -17.75
CA ARG A 53 2.53 3.60 -18.69
C ARG A 53 2.91 2.25 -18.06
N LEU A 54 1.89 1.47 -17.70
CA LEU A 54 2.05 0.25 -16.89
C LEU A 54 2.88 -0.84 -17.60
N ASP A 55 2.79 -0.95 -18.92
CA ASP A 55 3.59 -1.93 -19.68
C ASP A 55 5.07 -1.58 -19.66
N VAL A 56 5.40 -0.29 -19.79
CA VAL A 56 6.78 0.21 -19.72
C VAL A 56 7.34 0.00 -18.31
N ALA A 57 6.55 0.31 -17.29
CA ALA A 57 6.90 0.09 -15.90
C ALA A 57 7.21 -1.39 -15.62
N ALA A 58 6.34 -2.30 -16.06
CA ALA A 58 6.54 -3.74 -15.90
C ALA A 58 7.83 -4.22 -16.59
N ALA A 59 8.06 -3.83 -17.84
CA ALA A 59 9.27 -4.18 -18.58
C ALA A 59 10.55 -3.66 -17.89
N THR A 60 10.49 -2.45 -17.31
CA THR A 60 11.59 -1.85 -16.56
C THR A 60 11.89 -2.63 -15.27
N LEU A 61 10.85 -3.06 -14.54
CA LEU A 61 11.00 -3.90 -13.34
C LEU A 61 11.54 -5.29 -13.68
N GLU A 62 11.13 -5.88 -14.80
CA GLU A 62 11.67 -7.14 -15.29
C GLU A 62 13.17 -7.02 -15.65
N ARG A 63 13.61 -5.86 -16.14
CA ARG A 63 15.05 -5.59 -16.34
C ARG A 63 15.79 -5.50 -15.01
N ALA A 64 15.23 -4.86 -14.00
CA ALA A 64 15.79 -4.80 -12.64
C ALA A 64 15.91 -6.20 -12.04
N LEU A 65 14.89 -7.06 -12.22
CA LEU A 65 14.91 -8.45 -11.77
C LEU A 65 15.96 -9.33 -12.48
N ARG A 66 16.41 -8.98 -13.68
CA ARG A 66 17.57 -9.66 -14.30
C ARG A 66 18.89 -9.35 -13.58
N ILE A 67 18.98 -8.19 -12.93
CA ILE A 67 20.15 -7.79 -12.14
C ILE A 67 20.08 -8.41 -10.74
N GLU A 68 18.92 -8.34 -10.09
CA GLU A 68 18.69 -8.84 -8.73
C GLU A 68 17.47 -9.80 -8.68
N PRO A 69 17.60 -11.05 -9.16
CA PRO A 69 16.46 -11.96 -9.31
C PRO A 69 15.82 -12.42 -8.00
N ARG A 70 16.52 -12.29 -6.89
CA ARG A 70 16.03 -12.68 -5.56
C ARG A 70 15.64 -11.48 -4.70
N ASN A 71 15.60 -10.27 -5.25
CA ASN A 71 15.22 -9.08 -4.52
C ASN A 71 13.69 -9.04 -4.31
N PRO A 72 13.21 -9.18 -3.05
CA PRO A 72 11.77 -9.24 -2.76
C PRO A 72 11.05 -7.92 -3.06
N GLY A 73 11.73 -6.78 -2.92
CA GLY A 73 11.16 -5.47 -3.23
C GLY A 73 10.83 -5.31 -4.71
N LEU A 74 11.67 -5.85 -5.60
CA LEU A 74 11.41 -5.82 -7.04
C LEU A 74 10.20 -6.70 -7.43
N TRP A 75 10.05 -7.86 -6.82
CA TRP A 75 8.88 -8.72 -7.02
C TRP A 75 7.60 -8.04 -6.51
N HIS A 76 7.69 -7.32 -5.39
CA HIS A 76 6.58 -6.52 -4.87
C HIS A 76 6.16 -5.41 -5.84
N GLU A 77 7.12 -4.62 -6.34
CA GLU A 77 6.81 -3.53 -7.29
C GLU A 77 6.21 -4.07 -8.59
N LEU A 78 6.72 -5.19 -9.11
CA LEU A 78 6.14 -5.83 -10.29
C LEU A 78 4.72 -6.34 -10.01
N ALA A 79 4.46 -6.91 -8.83
CA ALA A 79 3.13 -7.34 -8.41
C ALA A 79 2.14 -6.16 -8.37
N LYS A 80 2.54 -5.02 -7.82
CA LYS A 80 1.73 -3.78 -7.84
C LYS A 80 1.39 -3.35 -9.25
N THR A 81 2.38 -3.32 -10.13
CA THR A 81 2.19 -2.91 -11.53
C THR A 81 1.22 -3.87 -12.25
N ARG A 82 1.34 -5.18 -12.04
CA ARG A 82 0.41 -6.18 -12.61
C ARG A 82 -1.01 -6.02 -12.06
N LEU A 83 -1.15 -5.69 -10.78
CA LEU A 83 -2.46 -5.40 -10.20
C LEU A 83 -3.10 -4.16 -10.82
N GLN A 84 -2.32 -3.11 -11.06
CA GLN A 84 -2.78 -1.90 -11.75
C GLN A 84 -3.21 -2.19 -13.19
N GLN A 85 -2.53 -3.11 -13.89
CA GLN A 85 -2.94 -3.60 -15.21
C GLN A 85 -4.22 -4.46 -15.20
N GLY A 86 -4.82 -4.72 -14.03
CA GLY A 86 -5.97 -5.61 -13.89
C GLY A 86 -5.61 -7.10 -13.88
N GLN A 87 -4.32 -7.45 -13.86
CA GLN A 87 -3.82 -8.83 -13.90
C GLN A 87 -3.74 -9.40 -12.46
N ALA A 88 -4.88 -9.48 -11.78
CA ALA A 88 -4.97 -9.80 -10.36
C ALA A 88 -4.35 -11.18 -10.01
N THR A 89 -4.61 -12.21 -10.80
CA THR A 89 -4.03 -13.56 -10.57
C THR A 89 -2.50 -13.54 -10.64
N GLN A 90 -1.93 -12.81 -11.60
CA GLN A 90 -0.50 -12.69 -11.74
C GLN A 90 0.10 -11.88 -10.58
N ALA A 91 -0.57 -10.82 -10.15
CA ALA A 91 -0.17 -10.03 -8.99
C ALA A 91 -0.08 -10.87 -7.71
N ILE A 92 -1.05 -11.76 -7.47
CA ILE A 92 -1.01 -12.70 -6.33
C ILE A 92 0.24 -13.59 -6.40
N SER A 93 0.53 -14.17 -7.55
CA SER A 93 1.69 -15.06 -7.72
C SER A 93 3.02 -14.33 -7.49
N LEU A 94 3.14 -13.11 -7.98
CA LEU A 94 4.34 -12.28 -7.81
C LEU A 94 4.51 -11.82 -6.37
N ALA A 95 3.43 -11.41 -5.69
CA ALA A 95 3.47 -11.04 -4.28
C ALA A 95 3.82 -12.24 -3.37
N ALA A 96 3.31 -13.44 -3.69
CA ALA A 96 3.71 -14.67 -3.01
C ALA A 96 5.21 -14.97 -3.20
N LYS A 97 5.75 -14.72 -4.40
CA LYS A 97 7.17 -14.85 -4.68
C LYS A 97 8.00 -13.81 -3.91
N ALA A 98 7.53 -12.57 -3.81
CA ALA A 98 8.14 -11.57 -2.96
C ALA A 98 8.21 -12.04 -1.51
N ASN A 99 7.14 -12.62 -0.97
CA ASN A 99 7.11 -13.19 0.38
C ASN A 99 8.15 -14.30 0.58
N ALA A 100 8.34 -15.16 -0.41
CA ALA A 100 9.33 -16.25 -0.34
C ALA A 100 10.78 -15.74 -0.22
N PHE A 101 11.06 -14.54 -0.74
CA PHE A 101 12.38 -13.92 -0.65
C PHE A 101 12.52 -12.88 0.47
N SER A 102 11.43 -12.52 1.16
CA SER A 102 11.42 -11.43 2.15
C SER A 102 12.10 -11.79 3.48
N GLY A 103 12.37 -13.07 3.76
CA GLY A 103 12.93 -13.47 5.05
C GLY A 103 12.15 -12.88 6.24
N ASP A 104 12.83 -12.22 7.15
CA ASP A 104 12.24 -11.60 8.35
C ASP A 104 11.75 -10.16 8.15
N ASN A 105 11.72 -9.66 6.91
CA ASN A 105 11.20 -8.33 6.61
C ASN A 105 9.67 -8.31 6.76
N LYS A 106 9.19 -8.20 8.00
CA LYS A 106 7.76 -8.16 8.32
C LYS A 106 6.99 -7.06 7.61
N PRO A 107 7.49 -5.79 7.52
CA PRO A 107 6.78 -4.73 6.80
C PRO A 107 6.54 -5.07 5.33
N LEU A 108 7.54 -5.58 4.62
CA LEU A 108 7.38 -5.96 3.22
C LEU A 108 6.44 -7.17 3.06
N ARG A 109 6.53 -8.16 3.95
CA ARG A 109 5.60 -9.31 3.94
C ARG A 109 4.16 -8.86 4.18
N ALA A 110 3.94 -7.93 5.11
CA ALA A 110 2.61 -7.36 5.33
C ALA A 110 2.08 -6.62 4.10
N ALA A 111 2.93 -5.79 3.45
CA ALA A 111 2.57 -5.11 2.21
C ALA A 111 2.22 -6.09 1.07
N ASN A 112 2.94 -7.20 0.96
CA ASN A 112 2.62 -8.25 -0.01
C ASN A 112 1.28 -8.93 0.29
N TRP A 113 0.98 -9.19 1.57
CA TRP A 113 -0.32 -9.76 1.96
C TRP A 113 -1.48 -8.80 1.73
N GLN A 114 -1.28 -7.49 1.93
CA GLN A 114 -2.26 -6.46 1.56
C GLN A 114 -2.53 -6.49 0.06
N LEU A 115 -1.50 -6.54 -0.76
CA LEU A 115 -1.63 -6.61 -2.22
C LEU A 115 -2.37 -7.90 -2.66
N ILE A 116 -2.09 -9.04 -2.02
CA ILE A 116 -2.82 -10.29 -2.27
C ILE A 116 -4.31 -10.13 -1.91
N GLY A 117 -4.61 -9.47 -0.79
CA GLY A 117 -5.98 -9.16 -0.38
C GLY A 117 -6.71 -8.30 -1.41
N GLU A 118 -6.09 -7.22 -1.87
CA GLU A 118 -6.64 -6.35 -2.91
C GLU A 118 -6.89 -7.12 -4.22
N ALA A 119 -5.94 -7.94 -4.64
CA ALA A 119 -6.06 -8.73 -5.87
C ALA A 119 -7.20 -9.76 -5.77
N ARG A 120 -7.36 -10.43 -4.61
CA ARG A 120 -8.48 -11.36 -4.36
C ARG A 120 -9.82 -10.65 -4.33
N THR A 121 -9.88 -9.46 -3.76
CA THR A 121 -11.09 -8.62 -3.80
C THR A 121 -11.52 -8.34 -5.24
N ARG A 122 -10.58 -8.00 -6.13
CA ARG A 122 -10.87 -7.77 -7.55
C ARG A 122 -11.33 -9.04 -8.28
N LEU A 123 -10.94 -10.22 -7.80
CA LEU A 123 -11.40 -11.52 -8.31
C LEU A 123 -12.73 -12.00 -7.70
N GLY A 124 -13.30 -11.25 -6.74
CA GLY A 124 -14.52 -11.63 -6.01
C GLY A 124 -14.31 -12.67 -4.91
N ASP A 125 -13.05 -13.04 -4.60
CA ASP A 125 -12.72 -13.95 -3.50
C ASP A 125 -12.65 -13.16 -2.17
N HIS A 126 -13.81 -12.77 -1.65
CA HIS A 126 -13.90 -11.98 -0.41
C HIS A 126 -13.38 -12.73 0.82
N PRO A 127 -13.67 -14.04 1.03
CA PRO A 127 -13.10 -14.77 2.16
C PRO A 127 -11.57 -14.86 2.10
N GLY A 128 -11.01 -15.13 0.94
CA GLY A 128 -9.57 -15.16 0.73
C GLY A 128 -8.91 -13.80 0.88
N ALA A 129 -9.59 -12.72 0.47
CA ALA A 129 -9.12 -11.36 0.67
C ALA A 129 -9.03 -11.01 2.16
N GLN A 130 -10.08 -11.32 2.93
CA GLN A 130 -10.10 -11.08 4.38
C GLN A 130 -8.97 -11.82 5.09
N ALA A 131 -8.77 -13.11 4.79
CA ALA A 131 -7.68 -13.89 5.36
C ALA A 131 -6.28 -13.29 5.05
N ALA A 132 -6.11 -12.73 3.85
CA ALA A 132 -4.87 -12.05 3.48
C ALA A 132 -4.65 -10.75 4.27
N PHE A 133 -5.68 -9.93 4.44
CA PHE A 133 -5.62 -8.72 5.26
C PHE A 133 -5.36 -9.02 6.73
N ASP A 134 -5.98 -10.07 7.28
CA ASP A 134 -5.74 -10.51 8.65
C ASP A 134 -4.28 -10.95 8.85
N THR A 135 -3.73 -11.67 7.87
CA THR A 135 -2.31 -12.06 7.88
C THR A 135 -1.38 -10.85 7.85
N ALA A 136 -1.68 -9.85 7.03
CA ALA A 136 -0.93 -8.59 6.99
C ALA A 136 -0.95 -7.87 8.35
N ALA A 137 -2.13 -7.77 8.97
CA ALA A 137 -2.30 -7.14 10.28
C ALA A 137 -1.55 -7.88 11.40
N GLN A 138 -1.50 -9.21 11.37
CA GLN A 138 -0.75 -10.02 12.35
C GLN A 138 0.76 -9.80 12.26
N LEU A 139 1.30 -9.59 11.06
CA LEU A 139 2.73 -9.35 10.85
C LEU A 139 3.22 -8.01 11.41
N LEU A 140 2.32 -7.05 11.58
CA LEU A 140 2.62 -5.69 12.07
C LEU A 140 2.39 -5.51 13.59
N ARG A 141 1.94 -6.56 14.28
CA ARG A 141 1.83 -6.60 15.74
C ARG A 141 3.13 -7.10 16.34
#